data_791659560ec745d2aaa88c6aa8f48737
#
_entry.id   791659560ec745d2aaa88c6aa8f48737
#
_cell.length_a   1.000
_cell.length_b   1.000
_cell.length_c   1.000
_cell.angle_alpha   90.00
_cell.angle_beta   90.00
_cell.angle_gamma   90.00
#
_symmetry.space_group_name_H-M   'P 1'
#
loop_
_entity.id
_entity.type
_entity.pdbx_description
1 polymer ?
#
loop_
_entity_poly.entity_id
_entity_poly.type
_entity_poly.pdbx_seq_one_letter_code
_entity_poly.pdbx_strand_id
1 'polypeptide(L)'
;MAKAKTVETDSAYYPPRARWYSPVFSLGVAVRRRLAMDRIHLPQQMTLSGLIAGLLVPGLAVYLRGPRLWGEAALIGCGMLALSFVVWFGCPAGNFAFGLLLSLHTTGFVYYCNPLLLNKPLGSRLRFTLLSLIALGLLIYAPMRYVIQQRWLTPLRVRGNVVIVHRTGAPLDIKRGDWVMYSLRQDRLGEGHHGGAVWVQAGFGWGPVLAVARDRVAFSTNSFTVNGEARPLLPHMPTYGELVVPEKHWFVWPELDISVHGNVSEASISAMMLQSATVSESEFIGKPFKHWFWRRQITP
;
A
#
# COMPACT_ATOMS: atom_id res chain seq x y z
N MET A 1 -2.75 -7.52 77.05
CA MET A 1 -2.34 -6.44 76.11
C MET A 1 -1.23 -6.95 75.22
N ALA A 2 -1.57 -7.38 74.02
CA ALA A 2 -0.59 -7.85 73.03
C ALA A 2 -0.34 -6.71 72.03
N LYS A 3 0.89 -6.22 71.94
CA LYS A 3 1.35 -5.21 70.99
C LYS A 3 1.43 -5.87 69.59
N ALA A 4 0.60 -5.40 68.67
CA ALA A 4 0.70 -5.73 67.28
C ALA A 4 2.03 -5.16 66.71
N LYS A 5 2.90 -6.04 66.23
CA LYS A 5 4.11 -5.70 65.52
C LYS A 5 3.71 -5.30 64.08
N THR A 6 3.77 -4.04 63.74
CA THR A 6 3.70 -3.55 62.37
C THR A 6 4.97 -4.07 61.62
N VAL A 7 4.72 -4.98 60.73
CA VAL A 7 5.76 -5.40 59.72
C VAL A 7 5.81 -4.29 58.69
N GLU A 8 6.79 -3.42 58.80
CA GLU A 8 7.22 -2.54 57.73
C GLU A 8 7.84 -3.41 56.63
N THR A 9 7.09 -3.67 55.60
CA THR A 9 7.63 -4.23 54.34
C THR A 9 8.24 -3.10 53.53
N ASP A 10 9.48 -2.77 53.86
CA ASP A 10 10.35 -1.97 52.99
C ASP A 10 10.70 -2.79 51.76
N SER A 11 9.78 -2.85 50.81
CA SER A 11 10.08 -3.32 49.48
C SER A 11 10.80 -2.20 48.72
N ALA A 12 12.11 -2.07 48.96
CA ALA A 12 12.96 -1.26 48.11
C ALA A 12 12.88 -1.81 46.68
N TYR A 13 11.98 -1.23 45.90
CA TYR A 13 11.87 -1.51 44.47
C TYR A 13 13.11 -0.94 43.80
N TYR A 14 14.15 -1.76 43.65
CA TYR A 14 15.30 -1.45 42.81
C TYR A 14 14.85 -1.50 41.36
N PRO A 15 14.81 -0.38 40.61
CA PRO A 15 14.50 -0.40 39.20
C PRO A 15 15.55 -1.31 38.51
N PRO A 16 15.12 -2.23 37.65
CA PRO A 16 16.06 -3.10 36.95
C PRO A 16 17.06 -2.25 36.18
N ARG A 17 18.35 -2.65 36.24
CA ARG A 17 19.46 -2.00 35.54
C ARG A 17 19.06 -1.65 34.12
N ALA A 18 19.42 -0.43 33.66
CA ALA A 18 19.06 0.12 32.38
C ALA A 18 19.24 -0.89 31.25
N ARG A 19 18.13 -1.47 30.79
CA ARG A 19 18.10 -2.35 29.66
C ARG A 19 17.84 -1.48 28.43
N TRP A 20 18.22 -1.93 27.24
CA TRP A 20 18.07 -1.20 25.97
C TRP A 20 16.65 -0.66 25.71
N TYR A 21 15.61 -1.25 26.32
CA TYR A 21 14.21 -0.80 26.25
C TYR A 21 13.80 0.25 27.32
N SER A 22 14.72 0.65 28.19
CA SER A 22 14.49 1.66 29.23
C SER A 22 13.94 2.99 28.69
N PRO A 23 14.42 3.52 27.53
CA PRO A 23 13.85 4.74 26.95
C PRO A 23 12.38 4.56 26.49
N VAL A 24 12.03 3.39 25.98
CA VAL A 24 10.65 3.09 25.56
C VAL A 24 9.72 3.02 26.76
N PHE A 25 10.21 2.43 27.86
CA PHE A 25 9.44 2.35 29.11
C PHE A 25 9.24 3.75 29.74
N SER A 26 10.28 4.58 29.78
CA SER A 26 10.20 5.95 30.29
C SER A 26 9.27 6.83 29.45
N LEU A 27 9.28 6.67 28.13
CA LEU A 27 8.34 7.32 27.23
C LEU A 27 6.89 6.89 27.51
N GLY A 28 6.66 5.59 27.73
CA GLY A 28 5.35 5.05 28.11
C GLY A 28 4.83 5.63 29.42
N VAL A 29 5.67 5.76 30.43
CA VAL A 29 5.33 6.39 31.71
C VAL A 29 5.03 7.87 31.54
N ALA A 30 5.83 8.61 30.74
CA ALA A 30 5.61 10.03 30.49
C ALA A 30 4.29 10.27 29.73
N VAL A 31 4.00 9.46 28.70
CA VAL A 31 2.72 9.49 27.97
C VAL A 31 1.54 9.18 28.90
N ARG A 32 1.66 8.14 29.73
CA ARG A 32 0.64 7.77 30.71
C ARG A 32 0.30 8.93 31.66
N ARG A 33 1.31 9.62 32.21
CA ARG A 33 1.13 10.80 33.08
C ARG A 33 0.51 11.97 32.33
N ARG A 34 0.99 12.25 31.11
CA ARG A 34 0.54 13.39 30.31
C ARG A 34 -0.91 13.26 29.86
N LEU A 35 -1.36 12.03 29.59
CA LEU A 35 -2.75 11.72 29.22
C LEU A 35 -3.67 11.50 30.43
N ALA A 36 -3.18 11.72 31.65
CA ALA A 36 -3.95 11.48 32.90
C ALA A 36 -4.60 10.09 32.95
N MET A 37 -3.94 9.07 32.38
CA MET A 37 -4.47 7.71 32.26
C MET A 37 -4.64 7.02 33.64
N ASP A 38 -4.02 7.55 34.69
CA ASP A 38 -4.20 7.06 36.07
C ASP A 38 -5.60 7.33 36.61
N ARG A 39 -6.38 8.21 35.96
CA ARG A 39 -7.79 8.49 36.30
C ARG A 39 -8.77 7.49 35.67
N ILE A 40 -8.30 6.65 34.74
CA ILE A 40 -9.15 5.64 34.08
C ILE A 40 -9.27 4.43 35.00
N HIS A 41 -10.42 4.29 35.64
CA HIS A 41 -10.75 3.12 36.46
C HIS A 41 -11.11 1.95 35.52
N LEU A 42 -10.13 1.10 35.23
CA LEU A 42 -10.35 -0.15 34.51
C LEU A 42 -10.81 -1.25 35.46
N PRO A 43 -11.74 -2.14 35.06
CA PRO A 43 -12.08 -3.33 35.81
C PRO A 43 -10.80 -4.16 36.13
N GLN A 44 -10.75 -4.82 37.27
CA GLN A 44 -9.59 -5.57 37.74
C GLN A 44 -9.01 -6.58 36.71
N GLN A 45 -9.83 -7.03 35.78
CA GLN A 45 -9.47 -7.98 34.72
C GLN A 45 -8.85 -7.32 33.47
N MET A 46 -8.72 -6.00 33.44
CA MET A 46 -8.21 -5.25 32.29
C MET A 46 -7.00 -4.43 32.67
N THR A 47 -5.95 -4.55 31.87
CA THR A 47 -4.75 -3.71 32.00
C THR A 47 -4.70 -2.71 30.85
N LEU A 48 -4.21 -1.51 31.11
CA LEU A 48 -4.04 -0.49 30.07
C LEU A 48 -3.06 -0.96 28.98
N SER A 49 -1.98 -1.65 29.40
CA SER A 49 -1.01 -2.25 28.48
C SER A 49 -1.66 -3.31 27.59
N GLY A 50 -2.52 -4.16 28.14
CA GLY A 50 -3.27 -5.15 27.39
C GLY A 50 -4.28 -4.52 26.40
N LEU A 51 -4.91 -3.41 26.78
CA LEU A 51 -5.80 -2.67 25.92
C LEU A 51 -5.05 -2.06 24.71
N ILE A 52 -3.91 -1.41 24.96
CA ILE A 52 -3.06 -0.85 23.90
C ILE A 52 -2.49 -1.97 23.02
N ALA A 53 -1.98 -3.04 23.60
CA ALA A 53 -1.44 -4.17 22.87
C ALA A 53 -2.52 -4.88 22.02
N GLY A 54 -3.70 -5.06 22.59
CA GLY A 54 -4.85 -5.62 21.87
C GLY A 54 -5.41 -4.70 20.79
N LEU A 55 -5.22 -3.38 20.89
CA LEU A 55 -5.56 -2.41 19.87
C LEU A 55 -4.57 -2.42 18.70
N LEU A 56 -3.28 -2.65 18.98
CA LEU A 56 -2.22 -2.57 17.97
C LEU A 56 -1.97 -3.91 17.24
N VAL A 57 -2.13 -5.03 17.95
CA VAL A 57 -1.79 -6.36 17.43
C VAL A 57 -3.05 -7.21 17.23
N PRO A 58 -3.41 -7.51 15.96
CA PRO A 58 -4.56 -8.36 15.67
C PRO A 58 -4.46 -9.73 16.35
N GLY A 59 -5.55 -10.15 17.01
CA GLY A 59 -5.62 -11.45 17.70
C GLY A 59 -5.04 -11.45 19.13
N LEU A 60 -4.16 -10.51 19.47
CA LEU A 60 -3.51 -10.49 20.80
C LEU A 60 -4.51 -10.25 21.95
N ALA A 61 -5.55 -9.49 21.71
CA ALA A 61 -6.61 -9.24 22.69
C ALA A 61 -7.31 -10.54 23.15
N VAL A 62 -7.52 -11.48 22.24
CA VAL A 62 -8.07 -12.80 22.54
C VAL A 62 -7.07 -13.64 23.34
N TYR A 63 -5.80 -13.59 22.97
CA TYR A 63 -4.72 -14.30 23.67
C TYR A 63 -4.54 -13.85 25.13
N LEU A 64 -4.66 -12.54 25.36
CA LEU A 64 -4.46 -11.95 26.71
C LEU A 64 -5.60 -12.29 27.69
N ARG A 65 -6.78 -12.63 27.19
CA ARG A 65 -7.97 -12.81 28.03
C ARG A 65 -8.68 -14.15 27.86
N GLY A 66 -8.64 -14.70 26.66
CA GLY A 66 -9.34 -15.94 26.34
C GLY A 66 -8.59 -17.19 26.78
N PRO A 67 -9.19 -18.37 26.60
CA PRO A 67 -8.49 -19.62 26.72
C PRO A 67 -7.30 -19.63 25.74
N ARG A 68 -6.16 -20.16 26.18
CA ARG A 68 -4.90 -20.13 25.44
C ARG A 68 -5.05 -20.64 23.99
N LEU A 69 -5.77 -21.76 23.82
CA LEU A 69 -6.00 -22.36 22.51
C LEU A 69 -6.69 -21.38 21.54
N TRP A 70 -7.75 -20.67 22.01
CA TRP A 70 -8.45 -19.69 21.19
C TRP A 70 -7.61 -18.44 20.89
N GLY A 71 -6.75 -18.05 21.85
CA GLY A 71 -5.81 -16.95 21.67
C GLY A 71 -4.76 -17.27 20.60
N GLU A 72 -4.17 -18.44 20.66
CA GLU A 72 -3.21 -18.93 19.66
C GLU A 72 -3.87 -19.07 18.28
N ALA A 73 -5.07 -19.64 18.22
CA ALA A 73 -5.83 -19.75 16.98
C ALA A 73 -6.17 -18.38 16.36
N ALA A 74 -6.53 -17.39 17.19
CA ALA A 74 -6.80 -16.02 16.74
C ALA A 74 -5.54 -15.35 16.18
N LEU A 75 -4.39 -15.49 16.83
CA LEU A 75 -3.11 -14.96 16.36
C LEU A 75 -2.70 -15.60 15.04
N ILE A 76 -2.77 -16.93 14.92
CA ILE A 76 -2.46 -17.66 13.70
C ILE A 76 -3.42 -17.24 12.59
N GLY A 77 -4.73 -17.19 12.87
CA GLY A 77 -5.74 -16.77 11.90
C GLY A 77 -5.51 -15.34 11.40
N CYS A 78 -5.20 -14.40 12.28
CA CYS A 78 -4.83 -13.04 11.89
C CYS A 78 -3.56 -13.02 11.03
N GLY A 79 -2.54 -13.82 11.40
CA GLY A 79 -1.31 -13.95 10.61
C GLY A 79 -1.56 -14.50 9.21
N MET A 80 -2.40 -15.54 9.10
CA MET A 80 -2.78 -16.12 7.81
C MET A 80 -3.58 -15.13 6.94
N LEU A 81 -4.49 -14.36 7.53
CA LEU A 81 -5.26 -13.33 6.81
C LEU A 81 -4.35 -12.18 6.35
N ALA A 82 -3.40 -11.76 7.18
CA ALA A 82 -2.41 -10.74 6.81
C ALA A 82 -1.50 -11.24 5.67
N LEU A 83 -1.03 -12.49 5.74
CA LEU A 83 -0.27 -13.11 4.66
C LEU A 83 -1.10 -13.21 3.36
N SER A 84 -2.35 -13.66 3.47
CA SER A 84 -3.26 -13.72 2.33
C SER A 84 -3.49 -12.35 1.70
N PHE A 85 -3.65 -11.30 2.50
CA PHE A 85 -3.73 -9.93 2.02
C PHE A 85 -2.49 -9.53 1.21
N VAL A 86 -1.29 -9.82 1.70
CA VAL A 86 -0.03 -9.50 1.01
C VAL A 86 0.11 -10.30 -0.28
N VAL A 87 -0.13 -11.60 -0.24
CA VAL A 87 -0.05 -12.49 -1.41
C VAL A 87 -1.01 -12.05 -2.52
N TRP A 88 -2.26 -11.71 -2.16
CA TRP A 88 -3.31 -11.28 -3.09
C TRP A 88 -3.49 -9.76 -3.12
N PHE A 89 -2.41 -9.00 -2.85
CA PHE A 89 -2.45 -7.55 -2.80
C PHE A 89 -3.02 -6.96 -4.10
N GLY A 90 -3.96 -6.01 -3.96
CA GLY A 90 -4.68 -5.41 -5.09
C GLY A 90 -5.78 -6.26 -5.72
N CYS A 91 -5.86 -7.54 -5.41
CA CYS A 91 -6.92 -8.42 -5.90
C CYS A 91 -8.15 -8.43 -4.96
N PRO A 92 -9.36 -8.79 -5.46
CA PRO A 92 -10.55 -8.90 -4.62
C PRO A 92 -10.36 -9.84 -3.42
N ALA A 93 -9.68 -10.98 -3.61
CA ALA A 93 -9.39 -11.93 -2.54
C ALA A 93 -8.53 -11.32 -1.42
N GLY A 94 -7.53 -10.50 -1.78
CA GLY A 94 -6.74 -9.76 -0.79
C GLY A 94 -7.56 -8.73 -0.02
N ASN A 95 -8.43 -7.98 -0.71
CA ASN A 95 -9.33 -7.03 -0.04
C ASN A 95 -10.30 -7.74 0.91
N PHE A 96 -10.79 -8.92 0.53
CA PHE A 96 -11.64 -9.74 1.40
C PHE A 96 -10.88 -10.23 2.64
N ALA A 97 -9.66 -10.76 2.47
CA ALA A 97 -8.80 -11.15 3.59
C ALA A 97 -8.51 -9.98 4.54
N PHE A 98 -8.29 -8.78 3.99
CA PHE A 98 -8.11 -7.56 4.77
C PHE A 98 -9.35 -7.18 5.58
N GLY A 99 -10.54 -7.29 4.99
CA GLY A 99 -11.81 -7.07 5.69
C GLY A 99 -12.05 -8.08 6.81
N LEU A 100 -11.75 -9.37 6.57
CA LEU A 100 -11.82 -10.40 7.60
C LEU A 100 -10.82 -10.16 8.73
N LEU A 101 -9.60 -9.75 8.41
CA LEU A 101 -8.58 -9.39 9.40
C LEU A 101 -9.07 -8.26 10.31
N LEU A 102 -9.62 -7.19 9.73
CA LEU A 102 -10.20 -6.08 10.51
C LEU A 102 -11.37 -6.56 11.38
N SER A 103 -12.24 -7.41 10.84
CA SER A 103 -13.39 -7.96 11.58
C SER A 103 -12.95 -8.84 12.76
N LEU A 104 -11.98 -9.72 12.53
CA LEU A 104 -11.43 -10.59 13.57
C LEU A 104 -10.71 -9.79 14.66
N HIS A 105 -9.93 -8.77 14.24
CA HIS A 105 -9.27 -7.86 15.17
C HIS A 105 -10.28 -7.10 16.03
N THR A 106 -11.32 -6.52 15.41
CA THR A 106 -12.37 -5.81 16.14
C THR A 106 -13.09 -6.73 17.13
N THR A 107 -13.45 -7.94 16.70
CA THR A 107 -14.11 -8.92 17.57
C THR A 107 -13.22 -9.29 18.77
N GLY A 108 -11.94 -9.53 18.57
CA GLY A 108 -10.97 -9.79 19.62
C GLY A 108 -10.84 -8.61 20.59
N PHE A 109 -10.76 -7.39 20.06
CA PHE A 109 -10.69 -6.17 20.88
C PHE A 109 -11.96 -5.96 21.72
N VAL A 110 -13.14 -6.12 21.13
CA VAL A 110 -14.43 -6.04 21.82
C VAL A 110 -14.56 -7.14 22.89
N TYR A 111 -14.09 -8.34 22.59
CA TYR A 111 -14.02 -9.44 23.57
C TYR A 111 -13.15 -9.08 24.77
N TYR A 112 -11.99 -8.46 24.56
CA TYR A 112 -11.14 -7.96 25.63
C TYR A 112 -11.85 -6.89 26.46
N CYS A 113 -12.59 -5.98 25.81
CA CYS A 113 -13.34 -4.90 26.46
C CYS A 113 -14.70 -5.37 27.06
N ASN A 114 -15.06 -6.66 26.92
CA ASN A 114 -16.35 -7.17 27.41
C ASN A 114 -16.69 -6.84 28.88
N PRO A 115 -15.76 -6.78 29.88
CA PRO A 115 -16.10 -6.38 31.24
C PRO A 115 -16.73 -4.98 31.35
N LEU A 116 -16.36 -4.07 30.46
CA LEU A 116 -16.93 -2.72 30.39
C LEU A 116 -18.38 -2.75 29.86
N LEU A 117 -18.76 -3.83 29.19
CA LEU A 117 -20.02 -3.97 28.46
C LEU A 117 -21.01 -4.91 29.13
N LEU A 118 -20.60 -5.67 30.15
CA LEU A 118 -21.43 -6.72 30.79
C LEU A 118 -22.83 -6.22 31.23
N ASN A 119 -22.87 -5.03 31.84
CA ASN A 119 -24.12 -4.44 32.36
C ASN A 119 -24.76 -3.43 31.39
N LYS A 120 -24.30 -3.39 30.11
CA LYS A 120 -24.86 -2.47 29.12
C LYS A 120 -25.92 -3.15 28.27
N PRO A 121 -26.97 -2.44 27.85
CA PRO A 121 -27.99 -2.95 26.95
C PRO A 121 -27.37 -3.28 25.58
N LEU A 122 -28.01 -4.19 24.82
CA LEU A 122 -27.56 -4.68 23.53
C LEU A 122 -27.20 -3.53 22.56
N GLY A 123 -28.05 -2.49 22.51
CA GLY A 123 -27.80 -1.33 21.66
C GLY A 123 -26.48 -0.61 21.95
N SER A 124 -26.10 -0.51 23.25
CA SER A 124 -24.81 0.09 23.63
C SER A 124 -23.62 -0.80 23.25
N ARG A 125 -23.78 -2.13 23.36
CA ARG A 125 -22.74 -3.09 22.91
C ARG A 125 -22.53 -3.03 21.40
N LEU A 126 -23.62 -2.97 20.63
CA LEU A 126 -23.54 -2.83 19.16
C LEU A 126 -22.90 -1.50 18.75
N ARG A 127 -23.27 -0.38 19.39
CA ARG A 127 -22.63 0.92 19.15
C ARG A 127 -21.14 0.87 19.45
N PHE A 128 -20.73 0.28 20.58
CA PHE A 128 -19.32 0.14 20.93
C PHE A 128 -18.57 -0.70 19.89
N THR A 129 -19.14 -1.82 19.45
CA THR A 129 -18.54 -2.68 18.42
C THR A 129 -18.38 -1.92 17.10
N LEU A 130 -19.43 -1.19 16.66
CA LEU A 130 -19.37 -0.39 15.44
C LEU A 130 -18.33 0.73 15.53
N LEU A 131 -18.31 1.45 16.66
CA LEU A 131 -17.32 2.51 16.90
C LEU A 131 -15.88 1.94 16.92
N SER A 132 -15.68 0.76 17.54
CA SER A 132 -14.38 0.09 17.55
C SER A 132 -13.95 -0.34 16.14
N LEU A 133 -14.88 -0.84 15.33
CA LEU A 133 -14.62 -1.21 13.93
C LEU A 133 -14.21 0.02 13.11
N ILE A 134 -14.96 1.12 13.23
CA ILE A 134 -14.67 2.37 12.54
C ILE A 134 -13.32 2.95 13.02
N ALA A 135 -13.08 2.99 14.31
CA ALA A 135 -11.84 3.51 14.89
C ALA A 135 -10.63 2.70 14.44
N LEU A 136 -10.66 1.37 14.54
CA LEU A 136 -9.59 0.50 14.04
C LEU A 136 -9.38 0.69 12.53
N GLY A 137 -10.47 0.71 11.76
CA GLY A 137 -10.44 0.93 10.32
C GLY A 137 -9.75 2.23 9.94
N LEU A 138 -10.16 3.34 10.55
CA LEU A 138 -9.66 4.68 10.21
C LEU A 138 -8.29 5.00 10.82
N LEU A 139 -8.00 4.55 12.05
CA LEU A 139 -6.79 4.95 12.77
C LEU A 139 -5.60 4.01 12.53
N ILE A 140 -5.86 2.74 12.19
CA ILE A 140 -4.80 1.73 12.02
C ILE A 140 -4.78 1.21 10.59
N TYR A 141 -5.88 0.63 10.12
CA TYR A 141 -5.90 -0.10 8.85
C TYR A 141 -5.84 0.81 7.62
N ALA A 142 -6.56 1.93 7.60
CA ALA A 142 -6.52 2.86 6.48
C ALA A 142 -5.16 3.56 6.35
N PRO A 143 -4.55 4.12 7.42
CA PRO A 143 -3.20 4.69 7.34
C PRO A 143 -2.14 3.66 6.96
N MET A 144 -2.20 2.45 7.54
CA MET A 144 -1.27 1.36 7.19
C MET A 144 -1.36 1.03 5.69
N ARG A 145 -2.57 0.84 5.17
CA ARG A 145 -2.79 0.58 3.73
C ARG A 145 -2.30 1.74 2.87
N TYR A 146 -2.60 2.98 3.27
CA TYR A 146 -2.13 4.17 2.57
C TYR A 146 -0.61 4.25 2.51
N VAL A 147 0.07 4.04 3.65
CA VAL A 147 1.55 4.06 3.69
C VAL A 147 2.14 2.95 2.82
N ILE A 148 1.60 1.72 2.87
CA ILE A 148 2.06 0.63 2.01
C ILE A 148 1.92 1.02 0.54
N GLN A 149 0.75 1.54 0.13
CA GLN A 149 0.48 1.87 -1.27
C GLN A 149 1.24 3.10 -1.77
N GLN A 150 1.49 4.08 -0.92
CA GLN A 150 2.17 5.31 -1.31
C GLN A 150 3.69 5.25 -1.22
N ARG A 151 4.22 4.39 -0.35
CA ARG A 151 5.66 4.35 -0.09
C ARG A 151 6.37 3.14 -0.65
N TRP A 152 5.69 2.00 -0.75
CA TRP A 152 6.37 0.73 -1.05
C TRP A 152 5.79 0.00 -2.26
N LEU A 153 4.49 -0.29 -2.24
CA LEU A 153 3.86 -1.21 -3.19
C LEU A 153 2.60 -0.59 -3.79
N THR A 154 2.60 -0.38 -5.09
CA THR A 154 1.41 0.10 -5.80
C THR A 154 0.83 -1.03 -6.64
N PRO A 155 -0.40 -1.49 -6.35
CA PRO A 155 -1.09 -2.43 -7.23
C PRO A 155 -1.67 -1.66 -8.42
N LEU A 156 -1.25 -2.03 -9.63
CA LEU A 156 -1.77 -1.51 -10.88
C LEU A 156 -2.64 -2.58 -11.53
N ARG A 157 -3.83 -2.21 -11.96
CA ARG A 157 -4.71 -3.13 -12.69
C ARG A 157 -4.54 -2.90 -14.19
N VAL A 158 -4.07 -3.94 -14.90
CA VAL A 158 -3.79 -3.91 -16.34
C VAL A 158 -4.50 -5.09 -16.99
N ARG A 159 -5.42 -4.82 -17.94
CA ARG A 159 -6.16 -5.86 -18.67
C ARG A 159 -6.74 -6.96 -17.76
N GLY A 160 -7.32 -6.56 -16.62
CA GLY A 160 -7.90 -7.51 -15.66
C GLY A 160 -6.89 -8.17 -14.69
N ASN A 161 -5.59 -8.08 -14.95
CA ASN A 161 -4.53 -8.57 -14.07
C ASN A 161 -4.05 -7.49 -13.11
N VAL A 162 -3.59 -7.91 -11.94
CA VAL A 162 -2.98 -7.01 -10.96
C VAL A 162 -1.47 -7.17 -11.01
N VAL A 163 -0.78 -6.09 -11.33
CA VAL A 163 0.69 -5.96 -11.32
C VAL A 163 1.10 -5.18 -10.09
N ILE A 164 2.01 -5.72 -9.30
CA ILE A 164 2.56 -5.06 -8.13
C ILE A 164 3.85 -4.36 -8.53
N VAL A 165 3.90 -3.06 -8.24
CA VAL A 165 5.03 -2.19 -8.56
C VAL A 165 5.71 -1.78 -7.27
N HIS A 166 7.01 -1.96 -7.21
CA HIS A 166 7.84 -1.41 -6.15
C HIS A 166 8.10 0.07 -6.42
N ARG A 167 7.63 0.94 -5.54
CA ARG A 167 7.91 2.38 -5.62
C ARG A 167 9.34 2.66 -5.19
N THR A 168 10.10 3.26 -6.06
CA THR A 168 11.46 3.74 -5.78
C THR A 168 11.48 5.25 -5.98
N GLY A 169 11.97 5.99 -4.99
CA GLY A 169 12.00 7.47 -5.05
C GLY A 169 13.00 8.04 -6.04
N ALA A 170 13.90 7.24 -6.60
CA ALA A 170 14.85 7.64 -7.62
C ALA A 170 14.97 6.55 -8.70
N PRO A 171 15.08 6.93 -9.95
CA PRO A 171 15.29 6.01 -11.06
C PRO A 171 16.74 5.52 -11.05
N LEU A 172 17.04 4.53 -10.22
CA LEU A 172 18.35 3.91 -10.18
C LEU A 172 18.53 3.00 -11.39
N ASP A 173 19.46 3.36 -12.26
CA ASP A 173 20.02 2.51 -13.32
C ASP A 173 18.97 1.80 -14.21
N ILE A 174 18.12 2.59 -14.87
CA ILE A 174 17.11 2.08 -15.80
C ILE A 174 17.80 1.79 -17.14
N LYS A 175 17.66 0.55 -17.62
CA LYS A 175 18.25 0.06 -18.88
C LYS A 175 17.16 -0.26 -19.89
N ARG A 176 17.55 -0.36 -21.17
CA ARG A 176 16.67 -0.87 -22.23
C ARG A 176 16.16 -2.27 -21.84
N GLY A 177 14.88 -2.51 -22.04
CA GLY A 177 14.21 -3.75 -21.67
C GLY A 177 13.69 -3.79 -20.21
N ASP A 178 14.09 -2.85 -19.35
CA ASP A 178 13.50 -2.74 -18.03
C ASP A 178 12.05 -2.30 -18.13
N TRP A 179 11.18 -2.90 -17.32
CA TRP A 179 9.81 -2.46 -17.22
C TRP A 179 9.70 -1.35 -16.17
N VAL A 180 8.99 -0.30 -16.53
CA VAL A 180 8.80 0.87 -15.67
C VAL A 180 7.31 1.23 -15.56
N MET A 181 6.95 1.80 -14.42
CA MET A 181 5.67 2.45 -14.19
C MET A 181 5.88 3.94 -14.03
N TYR A 182 5.05 4.74 -14.67
CA TYR A 182 5.14 6.19 -14.68
C TYR A 182 3.77 6.85 -14.62
N SER A 183 3.73 8.11 -14.26
CA SER A 183 2.51 8.91 -14.19
C SER A 183 2.16 9.47 -15.55
N LEU A 184 0.91 9.26 -15.99
CA LEU A 184 0.33 9.92 -17.16
C LEU A 184 -0.42 11.17 -16.68
N ARG A 185 0.07 12.33 -17.06
CA ARG A 185 -0.52 13.62 -16.67
C ARG A 185 -1.47 14.10 -17.77
N GLN A 186 -2.59 14.67 -17.36
CA GLN A 186 -3.64 15.13 -18.25
C GLN A 186 -3.24 16.34 -19.11
N ASP A 187 -2.27 17.15 -18.64
CA ASP A 187 -1.73 18.31 -19.34
C ASP A 187 -0.92 17.97 -20.60
N ARG A 188 -0.56 16.69 -20.80
CA ARG A 188 0.12 16.20 -22.00
C ARG A 188 -0.80 15.62 -23.08
N LEU A 189 -2.07 15.53 -22.77
CA LEU A 189 -3.06 14.95 -23.69
C LEU A 189 -3.62 16.07 -24.55
N GLY A 190 -3.08 16.20 -25.77
CA GLY A 190 -3.45 17.26 -26.69
C GLY A 190 -4.91 17.28 -27.03
N GLU A 191 -5.54 18.47 -26.99
CA GLU A 191 -6.84 18.71 -27.58
C GLU A 191 -6.76 18.47 -29.09
N GLY A 192 -7.58 17.56 -29.61
CA GLY A 192 -7.67 17.30 -31.04
C GLY A 192 -8.22 18.55 -31.78
N HIS A 193 -7.47 19.06 -32.73
CA HIS A 193 -7.93 20.11 -33.62
C HIS A 193 -8.80 19.46 -34.71
N HIS A 194 -9.91 20.13 -35.06
CA HIS A 194 -10.88 19.75 -36.11
C HIS A 194 -11.88 18.63 -35.79
N GLY A 195 -12.74 18.83 -34.80
CA GLY A 195 -13.99 18.06 -34.68
C GLY A 195 -13.90 16.65 -34.13
N GLY A 196 -12.70 16.17 -33.82
CA GLY A 196 -12.43 14.91 -33.14
C GLY A 196 -11.57 15.12 -31.92
N ALA A 197 -11.84 14.40 -30.85
CA ALA A 197 -11.02 14.41 -29.64
C ALA A 197 -10.49 13.02 -29.32
N VAL A 198 -9.22 12.95 -28.95
CA VAL A 198 -8.58 11.74 -28.40
C VAL A 198 -8.46 11.94 -26.90
N TRP A 199 -9.08 11.06 -26.16
CA TRP A 199 -9.03 11.10 -24.69
C TRP A 199 -8.18 9.95 -24.17
N VAL A 200 -7.15 10.29 -23.41
CA VAL A 200 -6.40 9.35 -22.60
C VAL A 200 -6.68 9.69 -21.14
N GLN A 201 -7.14 8.72 -20.39
CA GLN A 201 -7.41 8.93 -18.97
C GLN A 201 -6.11 9.15 -18.20
N ALA A 202 -6.05 10.25 -17.43
CA ALA A 202 -4.95 10.47 -16.51
C ALA A 202 -4.82 9.29 -15.54
N GLY A 203 -3.59 8.86 -15.24
CA GLY A 203 -3.37 7.71 -14.40
C GLY A 203 -1.92 7.24 -14.44
N PHE A 204 -1.76 5.96 -14.66
CA PHE A 204 -0.44 5.33 -14.70
C PHE A 204 -0.24 4.62 -16.04
N GLY A 205 0.89 4.92 -16.68
CA GLY A 205 1.43 4.14 -17.79
C GLY A 205 2.43 3.09 -17.29
N TRP A 206 2.57 2.05 -18.04
CA TRP A 206 3.58 1.04 -17.79
C TRP A 206 4.05 0.44 -19.11
N GLY A 207 5.29 -0.01 -19.17
CA GLY A 207 5.84 -0.65 -20.38
C GLY A 207 7.33 -0.89 -20.27
N PRO A 208 7.90 -1.62 -21.23
CA PRO A 208 9.34 -1.78 -21.34
C PRO A 208 9.98 -0.49 -21.85
N VAL A 209 11.14 -0.15 -21.32
CA VAL A 209 11.99 0.93 -21.81
C VAL A 209 12.60 0.49 -23.15
N LEU A 210 12.18 1.11 -24.22
CA LEU A 210 12.64 0.81 -25.57
C LEU A 210 13.95 1.52 -25.88
N ALA A 211 14.10 2.78 -25.41
CA ALA A 211 15.33 3.55 -25.55
C ALA A 211 15.57 4.42 -24.30
N VAL A 212 16.83 4.73 -24.04
CA VAL A 212 17.28 5.58 -22.93
C VAL A 212 17.80 6.93 -23.44
N ALA A 213 18.14 7.84 -22.53
CA ALA A 213 18.64 9.17 -22.88
C ALA A 213 19.75 9.11 -23.95
N ARG A 214 19.69 10.01 -24.93
CA ARG A 214 20.58 10.14 -26.11
C ARG A 214 20.45 9.05 -27.15
N ASP A 215 19.58 8.05 -26.97
CA ASP A 215 19.30 7.09 -28.03
C ASP A 215 18.51 7.73 -29.16
N ARG A 216 18.81 7.30 -30.38
CA ARG A 216 18.12 7.70 -31.60
C ARG A 216 17.09 6.66 -31.98
N VAL A 217 15.84 7.05 -32.02
CA VAL A 217 14.70 6.23 -32.43
C VAL A 217 14.23 6.72 -33.78
N ALA A 218 14.29 5.88 -34.82
CA ALA A 218 13.79 6.21 -36.15
C ALA A 218 12.65 5.27 -36.55
N PHE A 219 11.61 5.83 -37.13
CA PHE A 219 10.41 5.11 -37.53
C PHE A 219 10.37 4.91 -39.04
N SER A 220 9.94 3.74 -39.47
CA SER A 220 9.70 3.39 -40.85
C SER A 220 8.40 2.60 -41.01
N THR A 221 7.90 2.38 -42.21
CA THR A 221 6.61 1.79 -42.50
C THR A 221 6.35 0.46 -41.78
N ASN A 222 7.35 -0.38 -41.59
CA ASN A 222 7.18 -1.74 -41.05
C ASN A 222 8.00 -2.01 -39.78
N SER A 223 8.85 -1.06 -39.38
CA SER A 223 9.72 -1.24 -38.22
C SER A 223 10.09 0.11 -37.60
N PHE A 224 10.57 0.07 -36.38
CA PHE A 224 11.32 1.18 -35.81
C PHE A 224 12.73 0.70 -35.45
N THR A 225 13.67 1.61 -35.44
CA THR A 225 15.04 1.30 -35.06
C THR A 225 15.43 2.08 -33.82
N VAL A 226 16.24 1.47 -32.95
CA VAL A 226 16.88 2.13 -31.83
C VAL A 226 18.38 2.03 -32.02
N ASN A 227 19.05 3.13 -32.29
CA ASN A 227 20.51 3.18 -32.67
C ASN A 227 20.87 2.21 -33.81
N GLY A 228 19.97 2.04 -34.78
CA GLY A 228 20.16 1.13 -35.90
C GLY A 228 19.68 -0.32 -35.69
N GLU A 229 19.34 -0.73 -34.49
CA GLU A 229 18.73 -2.04 -34.23
C GLU A 229 17.24 -2.01 -34.60
N ALA A 230 16.85 -2.81 -35.60
CA ALA A 230 15.45 -2.88 -36.06
C ALA A 230 14.57 -3.69 -35.10
N ARG A 231 13.36 -3.21 -34.89
CA ARG A 231 12.31 -3.84 -34.06
C ARG A 231 10.96 -3.71 -34.77
N PRO A 232 10.03 -4.63 -34.55
CA PRO A 232 8.70 -4.55 -35.15
C PRO A 232 7.96 -3.32 -34.59
N LEU A 233 7.19 -2.65 -35.45
CA LEU A 233 6.29 -1.57 -35.04
C LEU A 233 5.27 -2.06 -34.02
N LEU A 234 5.04 -1.24 -33.02
CA LEU A 234 3.93 -1.43 -32.07
C LEU A 234 2.68 -0.67 -32.58
N PRO A 235 1.47 -1.05 -32.12
CA PRO A 235 0.23 -0.39 -32.53
C PRO A 235 0.31 1.13 -32.35
N HIS A 236 -0.19 1.88 -33.33
CA HIS A 236 -0.24 3.35 -33.34
C HIS A 236 1.15 4.05 -33.34
N MET A 237 2.25 3.34 -33.55
CA MET A 237 3.53 4.00 -33.76
C MET A 237 3.54 4.77 -35.09
N PRO A 238 4.27 5.90 -35.16
CA PRO A 238 4.47 6.62 -36.41
C PRO A 238 5.13 5.72 -37.47
N THR A 239 4.75 5.92 -38.73
CA THR A 239 5.35 5.19 -39.86
C THR A 239 6.57 5.91 -40.47
N TYR A 240 6.89 7.10 -39.99
CA TYR A 240 8.03 7.90 -40.39
C TYR A 240 8.43 8.88 -39.31
N GLY A 241 9.64 9.36 -39.38
CA GLY A 241 10.16 10.36 -38.43
C GLY A 241 11.30 9.83 -37.59
N GLU A 242 11.85 10.69 -36.80
CA GLU A 242 12.98 10.42 -35.93
C GLU A 242 12.87 11.20 -34.64
N LEU A 243 13.33 10.59 -33.55
CA LEU A 243 13.35 11.15 -32.21
C LEU A 243 14.69 10.83 -31.56
N VAL A 244 15.35 11.82 -30.98
CA VAL A 244 16.45 11.62 -30.05
C VAL A 244 15.89 11.74 -28.63
N VAL A 245 16.05 10.70 -27.81
CA VAL A 245 15.53 10.69 -26.44
C VAL A 245 16.27 11.76 -25.62
N PRO A 246 15.55 12.74 -25.05
CA PRO A 246 16.17 13.82 -24.26
C PRO A 246 16.90 13.29 -23.02
N GLU A 247 17.79 14.11 -22.45
CA GLU A 247 18.41 13.78 -21.18
C GLU A 247 17.36 13.64 -20.09
N LYS A 248 17.58 12.71 -19.16
CA LYS A 248 16.63 12.40 -18.08
C LYS A 248 15.26 11.94 -18.54
N HIS A 249 15.18 11.38 -19.75
CA HIS A 249 13.96 10.78 -20.28
C HIS A 249 14.24 9.36 -20.77
N TRP A 250 13.15 8.58 -20.87
CA TRP A 250 13.11 7.26 -21.48
C TRP A 250 12.04 7.22 -22.54
N PHE A 251 12.25 6.40 -23.55
CA PHE A 251 11.25 6.09 -24.54
C PHE A 251 10.54 4.78 -24.15
N VAL A 252 9.27 4.91 -23.75
CA VAL A 252 8.41 3.81 -23.34
C VAL A 252 7.14 3.89 -24.15
N TRP A 253 6.86 2.89 -24.98
CA TRP A 253 5.63 2.91 -25.76
C TRP A 253 4.45 2.48 -24.88
N PRO A 254 3.50 3.36 -24.58
CA PRO A 254 2.43 3.05 -23.65
C PRO A 254 1.35 2.19 -24.31
N GLU A 255 0.87 1.18 -23.58
CA GLU A 255 -0.39 0.51 -23.89
C GLU A 255 -1.53 1.30 -23.22
N LEU A 256 -2.14 2.21 -23.97
CA LEU A 256 -3.24 3.06 -23.48
C LEU A 256 -4.58 2.60 -24.05
N ASP A 257 -5.61 2.64 -23.22
CA ASP A 257 -6.98 2.59 -23.70
C ASP A 257 -7.35 3.97 -24.26
N ILE A 258 -7.38 4.08 -25.58
CA ILE A 258 -7.67 5.31 -26.29
C ILE A 258 -9.16 5.36 -26.59
N SER A 259 -9.84 6.39 -26.08
CA SER A 259 -11.20 6.70 -26.47
C SER A 259 -11.18 7.78 -27.55
N VAL A 260 -11.62 7.41 -28.75
CA VAL A 260 -11.68 8.31 -29.90
C VAL A 260 -13.11 8.78 -30.09
N HIS A 261 -13.34 10.09 -30.12
CA HIS A 261 -14.63 10.72 -30.44
C HIS A 261 -14.47 11.53 -31.70
N GLY A 262 -15.34 11.27 -32.68
CA GLY A 262 -15.28 11.92 -33.96
C GLY A 262 -14.28 11.33 -34.96
N ASN A 263 -14.01 12.03 -36.05
CA ASN A 263 -13.04 11.59 -37.06
C ASN A 263 -11.63 12.05 -36.70
N VAL A 264 -10.86 11.18 -36.09
CA VAL A 264 -9.44 11.44 -35.76
C VAL A 264 -8.56 10.64 -36.69
N SER A 265 -7.55 11.28 -37.28
CA SER A 265 -6.60 10.61 -38.15
C SER A 265 -5.64 9.73 -37.32
N GLU A 266 -5.18 8.62 -37.89
CA GLU A 266 -4.16 7.77 -37.27
C GLU A 266 -2.87 8.55 -36.95
N ALA A 267 -2.52 9.52 -37.80
CA ALA A 267 -1.38 10.40 -37.57
C ALA A 267 -1.54 11.24 -36.28
N SER A 268 -2.75 11.70 -35.95
CA SER A 268 -3.02 12.44 -34.72
C SER A 268 -2.91 11.52 -33.49
N ILE A 269 -3.41 10.29 -33.60
CA ILE A 269 -3.26 9.28 -32.54
C ILE A 269 -1.78 8.97 -32.32
N SER A 270 -1.03 8.73 -33.40
CA SER A 270 0.40 8.46 -33.32
C SER A 270 1.20 9.61 -32.69
N ALA A 271 0.88 10.85 -33.04
CA ALA A 271 1.53 12.03 -32.49
C ALA A 271 1.30 12.17 -30.98
N MET A 272 0.05 11.95 -30.52
CA MET A 272 -0.30 11.96 -29.10
C MET A 272 0.39 10.82 -28.34
N MET A 273 0.37 9.61 -28.91
CA MET A 273 1.07 8.45 -28.33
C MET A 273 2.56 8.71 -28.21
N LEU A 274 3.21 9.31 -29.23
CA LEU A 274 4.61 9.66 -29.23
C LEU A 274 4.95 10.67 -28.12
N GLN A 275 4.08 11.67 -27.91
CA GLN A 275 4.23 12.64 -26.83
C GLN A 275 4.17 11.95 -25.45
N SER A 276 3.25 10.98 -25.27
CA SER A 276 3.11 10.22 -24.03
C SER A 276 4.23 9.18 -23.85
N ALA A 277 4.89 8.77 -24.93
CA ALA A 277 5.95 7.78 -24.91
C ALA A 277 7.30 8.31 -24.37
N THR A 278 7.49 9.63 -24.37
CA THR A 278 8.71 10.26 -23.83
C THR A 278 8.50 10.58 -22.36
N VAL A 279 8.91 9.66 -21.50
CA VAL A 279 8.69 9.70 -20.06
C VAL A 279 9.87 10.36 -19.35
N SER A 280 9.64 11.36 -18.51
CA SER A 280 10.69 12.01 -17.72
C SER A 280 10.99 11.28 -16.42
N GLU A 281 12.19 11.50 -15.85
CA GLU A 281 12.54 11.01 -14.52
C GLU A 281 11.54 11.43 -13.42
N SER A 282 10.97 12.63 -13.54
CA SER A 282 10.00 13.15 -12.58
C SER A 282 8.66 12.42 -12.59
N GLU A 283 8.35 11.72 -13.68
CA GLU A 283 7.12 10.92 -13.86
C GLU A 283 7.30 9.48 -13.42
N PHE A 284 8.55 9.07 -13.20
CA PHE A 284 8.85 7.72 -12.77
C PHE A 284 8.25 7.42 -11.39
N ILE A 285 7.63 6.26 -11.25
CA ILE A 285 7.01 5.81 -10.01
C ILE A 285 7.75 4.61 -9.45
N GLY A 286 8.13 3.66 -10.29
CA GLY A 286 8.80 2.46 -9.84
C GLY A 286 8.93 1.37 -10.89
N LYS A 287 9.49 0.25 -10.47
CA LYS A 287 9.65 -0.95 -11.30
C LYS A 287 8.66 -2.03 -10.87
N PRO A 288 7.94 -2.65 -11.79
CA PRO A 288 7.09 -3.80 -11.47
C PRO A 288 7.94 -5.01 -11.11
N PHE A 289 7.45 -5.84 -10.20
CA PHE A 289 8.10 -7.12 -9.92
C PHE A 289 7.94 -8.07 -11.11
N LYS A 290 8.98 -8.81 -11.47
CA LYS A 290 8.88 -9.88 -12.47
C LYS A 290 7.94 -10.98 -12.00
N HIS A 291 8.02 -11.33 -10.72
CA HIS A 291 7.16 -12.28 -10.05
C HIS A 291 6.68 -11.69 -8.73
N TRP A 292 5.41 -11.89 -8.43
CA TRP A 292 4.83 -11.63 -7.12
C TRP A 292 4.42 -12.96 -6.51
N PHE A 293 5.24 -13.46 -5.60
CA PHE A 293 5.21 -14.84 -5.17
C PHE A 293 5.35 -15.79 -6.38
N TRP A 294 4.37 -16.67 -6.63
CA TRP A 294 4.33 -17.59 -7.78
C TRP A 294 3.70 -16.98 -9.05
N ARG A 295 3.12 -15.80 -8.96
CA ARG A 295 2.46 -15.15 -10.09
C ARG A 295 3.49 -14.40 -10.93
N ARG A 296 3.63 -14.80 -12.20
CA ARG A 296 4.39 -14.04 -13.18
C ARG A 296 3.60 -12.78 -13.54
N GLN A 297 4.20 -11.61 -13.43
CA GLN A 297 3.53 -10.33 -13.66
C GLN A 297 3.91 -9.69 -14.99
N ILE A 298 5.10 -9.99 -15.49
CA ILE A 298 5.63 -9.46 -16.73
C ILE A 298 5.88 -10.63 -17.66
N THR A 299 5.30 -10.58 -18.84
CA THR A 299 5.69 -11.42 -19.98
C THR A 299 6.86 -10.71 -20.69
N PRO A 300 7.94 -11.40 -21.01
CA PRO A 300 9.08 -10.82 -21.74
C PRO A 300 8.66 -10.40 -23.13
#